data_44a8f2987349bbf6b6c1dfc816d8ce15
#
_entry.id   44a8f2987349bbf6b6c1dfc816d8ce15
#
_cell.length_a   1.000
_cell.length_b   1.000
_cell.length_c   1.000
_cell.angle_alpha   90.00
_cell.angle_beta   90.00
_cell.angle_gamma   90.00
#
_symmetry.space_group_name_H-M   'P 1'
#
loop_
_entity.id
_entity.type
_entity.pdbx_description
1 polymer ?
#
loop_
_entity_poly.entity_id
_entity_poly.type
_entity_poly.pdbx_seq_one_letter_code
_entity_poly.pdbx_strand_id
1 'polypeptide(L)'
;MSEVLSISSNSAEIKNYIDNAKKKSEFERMSLTKEKTGVDTGLFVINPVNGKKVSLWIADYVLINYGTGAIMAVPGHDQRDYDFAKKYGIEIIQVISDKNKKSSIKEEAFVGEGILINSGEFDNLKSHTEASKKIIKFLEDNKIGTSKTTFRLRDWLISRQRYWGCPIPLINCDKCGICLLYTSDAADDC
;
A
#
# COMPACT_ATOMS: atom_id res chain seq x y z
N MET A 1 -1.04 -15.33 2.29
CA MET A 1 -2.51 -15.22 2.39
C MET A 1 -3.18 -16.52 2.88
N SER A 2 -2.81 -17.70 2.34
CA SER A 2 -3.29 -19.00 2.84
C SER A 2 -3.05 -19.22 4.34
N GLU A 3 -1.86 -18.86 4.82
CA GLU A 3 -1.50 -18.96 6.26
C GLU A 3 -2.37 -18.07 7.15
N VAL A 4 -2.65 -16.83 6.74
CA VAL A 4 -3.54 -15.93 7.48
C VAL A 4 -4.93 -16.53 7.61
N LEU A 5 -5.47 -17.09 6.51
CA LEU A 5 -6.79 -17.74 6.52
C LEU A 5 -6.85 -18.98 7.41
N SER A 6 -5.75 -19.73 7.53
CA SER A 6 -5.72 -20.94 8.35
C SER A 6 -5.63 -20.67 9.85
N ILE A 7 -5.11 -19.51 10.24
CA ILE A 7 -4.84 -19.16 11.65
C ILE A 7 -5.93 -18.22 12.20
N SER A 8 -6.60 -17.44 11.31
CA SER A 8 -7.57 -16.45 11.73
C SER A 8 -8.90 -17.05 12.12
N SER A 9 -9.48 -16.54 13.23
CA SER A 9 -10.83 -16.92 13.68
C SER A 9 -11.94 -16.42 12.71
N ASN A 10 -11.67 -15.36 11.94
CA ASN A 10 -12.62 -14.71 11.03
C ASN A 10 -12.43 -15.13 9.56
N SER A 11 -11.97 -16.34 9.31
CA SER A 11 -11.55 -16.81 7.98
C SER A 11 -12.63 -16.65 6.89
N ALA A 12 -13.91 -16.83 7.23
CA ALA A 12 -15.03 -16.68 6.29
C ALA A 12 -15.22 -15.22 5.85
N GLU A 13 -15.19 -14.28 6.79
CA GLU A 13 -15.31 -12.85 6.53
C GLU A 13 -14.13 -12.34 5.70
N ILE A 14 -12.91 -12.76 6.08
CA ILE A 14 -11.68 -12.43 5.36
C ILE A 14 -11.76 -12.92 3.91
N LYS A 15 -12.20 -14.16 3.69
CA LYS A 15 -12.34 -14.73 2.34
C LYS A 15 -13.34 -13.95 1.50
N ASN A 16 -14.50 -13.64 2.06
CA ASN A 16 -15.52 -12.84 1.37
C ASN A 16 -14.98 -11.44 1.02
N TYR A 17 -14.26 -10.79 1.95
CA TYR A 17 -13.64 -9.49 1.69
C TYR A 17 -12.61 -9.57 0.54
N ILE A 18 -11.73 -10.57 0.56
CA ILE A 18 -10.73 -10.78 -0.49
C ILE A 18 -11.39 -10.98 -1.85
N ASP A 19 -12.43 -11.82 -1.94
CA ASP A 19 -13.12 -12.11 -3.19
C ASP A 19 -13.84 -10.86 -3.73
N ASN A 20 -14.37 -10.01 -2.87
CA ASN A 20 -14.94 -8.72 -3.27
C ASN A 20 -13.86 -7.70 -3.67
N ALA A 21 -12.73 -7.65 -2.98
CA ALA A 21 -11.63 -6.77 -3.32
C ALA A 21 -10.98 -7.12 -4.67
N LYS A 22 -10.93 -8.41 -5.04
CA LYS A 22 -10.43 -8.87 -6.35
C LYS A 22 -11.29 -8.42 -7.53
N LYS A 23 -12.58 -8.17 -7.31
CA LYS A 23 -13.49 -7.68 -8.36
C LYS A 23 -13.26 -6.21 -8.70
N LYS A 24 -12.61 -5.45 -7.81
CA LYS A 24 -12.27 -4.05 -8.02
C LYS A 24 -11.05 -3.93 -8.93
N SER A 25 -11.09 -3.04 -9.90
CA SER A 25 -9.92 -2.71 -10.73
C SER A 25 -8.81 -2.06 -9.89
N GLU A 26 -7.57 -2.13 -10.37
CA GLU A 26 -6.44 -1.47 -9.71
C GLU A 26 -6.63 0.05 -9.66
N PHE A 27 -7.21 0.64 -10.71
CA PHE A 27 -7.55 2.05 -10.76
C PHE A 27 -8.56 2.44 -9.68
N GLU A 28 -9.60 1.65 -9.47
CA GLU A 28 -10.59 1.91 -8.41
C GLU A 28 -9.98 1.82 -7.02
N ARG A 29 -9.03 0.91 -6.80
CA ARG A 29 -8.32 0.76 -5.51
C ARG A 29 -7.36 1.93 -5.24
N MET A 30 -6.75 2.49 -6.29
CA MET A 30 -5.82 3.62 -6.19
C MET A 30 -6.51 4.98 -6.01
N SER A 31 -7.80 5.08 -6.28
CA SER A 31 -8.53 6.36 -6.20
C SER A 31 -8.44 6.95 -4.80
N LEU A 32 -7.92 8.18 -4.70
CA LEU A 32 -7.79 8.93 -3.44
C LEU A 32 -9.14 9.36 -2.87
N THR A 33 -10.16 9.49 -3.74
CA THR A 33 -11.50 9.96 -3.36
C THR A 33 -12.40 8.86 -2.82
N LYS A 34 -12.00 7.60 -2.97
CA LYS A 34 -12.80 6.46 -2.52
C LYS A 34 -12.50 6.11 -1.06
N GLU A 35 -13.52 5.85 -0.31
CA GLU A 35 -13.41 5.39 1.07
C GLU A 35 -12.57 4.11 1.15
N LYS A 36 -11.57 4.10 2.03
CA LYS A 36 -10.70 2.95 2.24
C LYS A 36 -11.42 1.88 3.05
N THR A 37 -11.32 0.63 2.62
CA THR A 37 -11.94 -0.50 3.31
C THR A 37 -10.90 -1.55 3.70
N GLY A 38 -11.21 -2.29 4.75
CA GLY A 38 -10.37 -3.38 5.23
C GLY A 38 -11.11 -4.30 6.18
N VAL A 39 -10.49 -5.44 6.47
CA VAL A 39 -10.97 -6.41 7.46
C VAL A 39 -9.87 -6.72 8.46
N ASP A 40 -10.21 -6.74 9.74
CA ASP A 40 -9.30 -7.18 10.81
C ASP A 40 -9.15 -8.70 10.74
N THR A 41 -7.91 -9.16 10.76
CA THR A 41 -7.63 -10.61 10.78
C THR A 41 -7.71 -11.22 12.18
N GLY A 42 -7.76 -10.40 13.23
CA GLY A 42 -7.62 -10.81 14.61
C GLY A 42 -6.21 -11.28 14.98
N LEU A 43 -5.25 -11.13 14.07
CA LEU A 43 -3.86 -11.52 14.28
C LEU A 43 -2.98 -10.30 14.56
N PHE A 44 -1.83 -10.55 15.16
CA PHE A 44 -0.84 -9.52 15.46
C PHE A 44 0.52 -9.92 14.92
N VAL A 45 1.29 -8.91 14.52
CA VAL A 45 2.71 -9.04 14.19
C VAL A 45 3.54 -8.25 15.20
N ILE A 46 4.77 -8.66 15.39
CA ILE A 46 5.70 -7.95 16.28
C ILE A 46 6.49 -6.94 15.46
N ASN A 47 6.41 -5.66 15.85
CA ASN A 47 7.27 -4.64 15.27
C ASN A 47 8.72 -4.91 15.70
N PRO A 48 9.64 -5.22 14.77
CA PRO A 48 11.00 -5.62 15.12
C PRO A 48 11.84 -4.51 15.75
N VAL A 49 11.45 -3.24 15.58
CA VAL A 49 12.20 -2.10 16.11
C VAL A 49 11.91 -1.83 17.59
N ASN A 50 10.66 -2.03 18.03
CA ASN A 50 10.25 -1.71 19.39
C ASN A 50 9.59 -2.86 20.16
N GLY A 51 9.48 -4.04 19.56
CA GLY A 51 8.88 -5.24 20.16
C GLY A 51 7.38 -5.17 20.41
N LYS A 52 6.68 -4.10 20.01
CA LYS A 52 5.24 -3.95 20.23
C LYS A 52 4.43 -4.79 19.25
N LYS A 53 3.30 -5.29 19.72
CA LYS A 53 2.31 -5.96 18.88
C LYS A 53 1.56 -4.93 18.04
N VAL A 54 1.42 -5.22 16.75
CA VAL A 54 0.68 -4.42 15.78
C VAL A 54 -0.39 -5.29 15.15
N SER A 55 -1.63 -4.82 15.06
CA SER A 55 -2.73 -5.57 14.45
C SER A 55 -2.50 -5.76 12.94
N LEU A 56 -2.85 -6.95 12.45
CA LEU A 56 -2.74 -7.30 11.04
C LEU A 56 -4.09 -7.14 10.35
N TRP A 57 -4.13 -6.27 9.35
CA TRP A 57 -5.32 -5.97 8.56
C TRP A 57 -5.14 -6.35 7.09
N ILE A 58 -6.22 -6.69 6.43
CA ILE A 58 -6.27 -6.82 4.97
C ILE A 58 -7.08 -5.64 4.44
N ALA A 59 -6.46 -4.82 3.59
CA ALA A 59 -7.05 -3.60 3.08
C ALA A 59 -6.95 -3.51 1.55
N ASP A 60 -7.96 -2.95 0.90
CA ASP A 60 -8.08 -2.88 -0.55
C ASP A 60 -7.17 -1.83 -1.21
N TYR A 61 -6.70 -0.85 -0.45
CA TYR A 61 -5.80 0.19 -0.94
C TYR A 61 -4.30 -0.20 -0.89
N VAL A 62 -3.97 -1.34 -0.26
CA VAL A 62 -2.62 -1.90 -0.26
C VAL A 62 -2.39 -2.65 -1.56
N LEU A 63 -1.48 -2.15 -2.39
CA LEU A 63 -1.20 -2.71 -3.71
C LEU A 63 -0.21 -3.88 -3.61
N ILE A 64 -0.53 -4.97 -4.30
CA ILE A 64 0.31 -6.19 -4.34
C ILE A 64 1.67 -5.93 -5.00
N ASN A 65 1.73 -4.94 -5.91
CA ASN A 65 2.95 -4.57 -6.64
C ASN A 65 3.85 -3.63 -5.84
N TYR A 66 3.47 -3.26 -4.61
CA TYR A 66 4.30 -2.42 -3.74
C TYR A 66 5.05 -3.30 -2.74
N GLY A 67 6.35 -3.41 -2.92
CA GLY A 67 7.20 -4.27 -2.10
C GLY A 67 6.83 -5.76 -2.20
N THR A 68 6.48 -6.37 -1.08
CA THR A 68 6.04 -7.77 -0.99
C THR A 68 4.51 -7.91 -1.00
N GLY A 69 3.77 -6.79 -1.12
CA GLY A 69 2.32 -6.73 -0.92
C GLY A 69 1.91 -6.68 0.56
N ALA A 70 2.87 -6.70 1.47
CA ALA A 70 2.68 -6.43 2.89
C ALA A 70 3.42 -5.14 3.24
N ILE A 71 2.73 -4.20 3.88
CA ILE A 71 3.27 -2.90 4.30
C ILE A 71 3.08 -2.70 5.80
N MET A 72 3.95 -1.93 6.41
CA MET A 72 3.69 -1.33 7.72
C MET A 72 2.98 -0.01 7.48
N ALA A 73 1.73 0.11 7.93
CA ALA A 73 0.97 1.35 7.87
C ALA A 73 1.57 2.40 8.80
N VAL A 74 1.48 3.67 8.41
CA VAL A 74 2.03 4.80 9.16
C VAL A 74 0.96 5.87 9.38
N PRO A 75 -0.08 5.60 10.19
CA PRO A 75 -1.22 6.50 10.32
C PRO A 75 -0.87 7.91 10.83
N GLY A 76 0.19 8.07 11.57
CA GLY A 76 0.64 9.40 12.00
C GLY A 76 1.20 10.27 10.87
N HIS A 77 1.60 9.68 9.72
CA HIS A 77 2.41 10.36 8.69
C HIS A 77 2.02 10.03 7.23
N ASP A 78 0.98 9.25 7.02
CA ASP A 78 0.31 9.04 5.73
C ASP A 78 -1.20 9.28 5.89
N GLN A 79 -1.76 10.19 5.10
CA GLN A 79 -3.17 10.57 5.23
C GLN A 79 -4.13 9.41 4.96
N ARG A 80 -3.80 8.50 4.04
CA ARG A 80 -4.64 7.33 3.73
C ARG A 80 -4.69 6.36 4.91
N ASP A 81 -3.55 6.13 5.53
CA ASP A 81 -3.44 5.30 6.72
C ASP A 81 -4.11 5.96 7.92
N TYR A 82 -4.04 7.31 8.02
CA TYR A 82 -4.71 8.08 9.05
C TYR A 82 -6.23 7.93 8.96
N ASP A 83 -6.79 8.14 7.76
CA ASP A 83 -8.23 8.04 7.52
C ASP A 83 -8.73 6.61 7.83
N PHE A 84 -7.95 5.61 7.41
CA PHE A 84 -8.22 4.21 7.72
C PHE A 84 -8.20 3.96 9.23
N ALA A 85 -7.17 4.40 9.93
CA ALA A 85 -7.03 4.21 11.37
C ALA A 85 -8.15 4.88 12.16
N LYS A 86 -8.54 6.11 11.77
CA LYS A 86 -9.69 6.83 12.35
C LYS A 86 -10.99 6.07 12.17
N LYS A 87 -11.24 5.55 10.96
CA LYS A 87 -12.46 4.81 10.64
C LYS A 87 -12.61 3.54 11.48
N TYR A 88 -11.51 2.81 11.69
CA TYR A 88 -11.53 1.53 12.39
C TYR A 88 -11.11 1.61 13.86
N GLY A 89 -10.91 2.81 14.40
CA GLY A 89 -10.54 3.02 15.80
C GLY A 89 -9.15 2.48 16.16
N ILE A 90 -8.23 2.43 15.19
CA ILE A 90 -6.86 1.99 15.41
C ILE A 90 -6.07 3.13 16.06
N GLU A 91 -5.24 2.82 17.04
CA GLU A 91 -4.38 3.80 17.71
C GLU A 91 -3.42 4.46 16.73
N ILE A 92 -3.35 5.79 16.79
CA ILE A 92 -2.43 6.60 15.96
C ILE A 92 -1.34 7.18 16.85
N ILE A 93 -0.10 6.80 16.59
CA ILE A 93 1.07 7.26 17.33
C ILE A 93 1.87 8.21 16.44
N GLN A 94 2.10 9.42 16.90
CA GLN A 94 2.97 10.37 16.22
C GLN A 94 4.43 9.98 16.48
N VAL A 95 5.19 9.75 15.41
CA VAL A 95 6.60 9.37 15.47
C VAL A 95 7.53 10.38 14.77
N ILE A 96 6.96 11.34 14.03
CA ILE A 96 7.70 12.47 13.46
C ILE A 96 7.03 13.76 13.93
N SER A 97 7.85 14.72 14.37
CA SER A 97 7.39 16.06 14.75
C SER A 97 8.24 17.11 14.05
N ASP A 98 7.68 18.30 13.87
CA ASP A 98 8.47 19.43 13.45
C ASP A 98 9.59 19.76 14.47
N LYS A 99 10.57 20.56 14.07
CA LYS A 99 11.70 20.94 14.93
C LYS A 99 11.26 21.61 16.23
N ASN A 100 10.09 22.23 16.23
CA ASN A 100 9.54 22.94 17.37
C ASN A 100 8.60 22.08 18.23
N LYS A 101 8.38 20.82 17.85
CA LYS A 101 7.47 19.87 18.53
C LYS A 101 6.02 20.39 18.66
N LYS A 102 5.60 21.26 17.73
CA LYS A 102 4.26 21.89 17.75
C LYS A 102 3.26 21.18 16.83
N SER A 103 3.72 20.32 15.93
CA SER A 103 2.84 19.55 15.06
C SER A 103 1.95 18.60 15.88
N SER A 104 0.68 18.54 15.52
CA SER A 104 -0.32 17.67 16.16
C SER A 104 -1.03 16.86 15.11
N ILE A 105 -1.21 15.59 15.36
CA ILE A 105 -1.95 14.65 14.48
C ILE A 105 -3.42 14.45 14.89
N LYS A 106 -4.02 15.45 15.57
CA LYS A 106 -5.41 15.32 16.08
C LYS A 106 -6.46 15.28 14.97
N GLU A 107 -6.26 16.07 13.92
CA GLU A 107 -7.23 16.24 12.82
C GLU A 107 -6.76 15.60 11.52
N GLU A 108 -5.47 15.58 11.26
CA GLU A 108 -4.85 15.05 10.06
C GLU A 108 -3.46 14.43 10.32
N ALA A 109 -2.95 13.66 9.37
CA ALA A 109 -1.59 13.12 9.43
C ALA A 109 -0.55 14.24 9.27
N PHE A 110 0.55 14.17 9.99
CA PHE A 110 1.68 15.07 9.79
C PHE A 110 2.57 14.56 8.63
N VAL A 111 2.39 15.09 7.45
CA VAL A 111 3.13 14.72 6.22
C VAL A 111 4.28 15.69 5.99
N GLY A 112 5.21 15.79 6.91
CA GLY A 112 6.33 16.72 6.81
C GLY A 112 7.66 16.10 7.23
N GLU A 113 8.74 16.81 6.91
CA GLU A 113 10.06 16.50 7.44
C GLU A 113 10.15 16.96 8.91
N GLY A 114 10.83 16.16 9.71
CA GLY A 114 10.98 16.49 11.13
C GLY A 114 12.03 15.64 11.81
N ILE A 115 11.90 15.56 13.11
CA ILE A 115 12.70 14.71 13.98
C ILE A 115 11.84 13.58 14.53
N LEU A 116 12.44 12.42 14.75
CA LEU A 116 11.76 11.30 15.38
C LEU A 116 11.46 11.59 16.85
N ILE A 117 10.28 11.17 17.26
CA ILE A 117 9.79 11.16 18.65
C ILE A 117 9.09 9.82 18.90
N ASN A 118 8.93 9.42 20.15
CA ASN A 118 8.28 8.16 20.53
C ASN A 118 8.89 6.91 19.85
N SER A 119 10.16 6.98 19.45
CA SER A 119 10.87 5.96 18.67
C SER A 119 12.06 5.36 19.45
N GLY A 120 12.13 5.59 20.74
CA GLY A 120 13.17 5.02 21.62
C GLY A 120 14.58 5.48 21.27
N GLU A 121 15.46 4.55 20.95
CA GLU A 121 16.86 4.84 20.62
C GLU A 121 17.04 5.68 19.34
N PHE A 122 16.00 5.76 18.50
CA PHE A 122 16.02 6.54 17.26
C PHE A 122 15.46 7.96 17.44
N ASP A 123 15.06 8.36 18.65
CA ASP A 123 14.55 9.70 18.93
C ASP A 123 15.56 10.79 18.58
N ASN A 124 15.06 11.96 18.21
CA ASN A 124 15.81 13.16 17.81
C ASN A 124 16.62 13.04 16.50
N LEU A 125 16.54 11.93 15.77
CA LEU A 125 17.14 11.82 14.45
C LEU A 125 16.26 12.50 13.40
N LYS A 126 16.89 13.02 12.35
CA LYS A 126 16.16 13.56 11.18
C LYS A 126 15.47 12.43 10.42
N SER A 127 14.15 12.56 10.21
CA SER A 127 13.28 11.48 9.74
C SER A 127 13.72 10.84 8.43
N HIS A 128 13.98 11.63 7.37
CA HIS A 128 14.23 11.10 6.03
C HIS A 128 15.69 10.80 5.70
N THR A 129 16.64 11.21 6.52
CA THR A 129 18.08 11.07 6.24
C THR A 129 18.80 10.19 7.22
N GLU A 130 18.82 10.57 8.47
CA GLU A 130 19.58 9.89 9.51
C GLU A 130 18.86 8.67 10.06
N ALA A 131 17.56 8.86 10.35
CA ALA A 131 16.72 7.82 10.93
C ALA A 131 16.57 6.62 9.98
N SER A 132 16.25 6.86 8.70
CA SER A 132 16.10 5.79 7.71
C SER A 132 17.35 4.94 7.60
N LYS A 133 18.54 5.56 7.53
CA LYS A 133 19.81 4.83 7.45
C LYS A 133 20.09 4.00 8.69
N LYS A 134 19.85 4.58 9.88
CA LYS A 134 20.12 3.88 11.15
C LYS A 134 19.14 2.72 11.36
N ILE A 135 17.85 2.91 11.07
CA ILE A 135 16.84 1.84 11.21
C ILE A 135 17.12 0.71 10.21
N ILE A 136 17.43 1.03 8.95
CA ILE A 136 17.79 0.02 7.94
C ILE A 136 19.01 -0.78 8.42
N LYS A 137 20.06 -0.08 8.86
CA LYS A 137 21.26 -0.74 9.39
C LYS A 137 20.95 -1.63 10.60
N PHE A 138 20.11 -1.15 11.52
CA PHE A 138 19.66 -1.95 12.67
C PHE A 138 18.96 -3.24 12.22
N LEU A 139 18.07 -3.17 11.23
CA LEU A 139 17.36 -4.34 10.69
C LEU A 139 18.32 -5.32 9.99
N GLU A 140 19.32 -4.81 9.26
CA GLU A 140 20.33 -5.62 8.58
C GLU A 140 21.28 -6.30 9.58
N ASP A 141 21.81 -5.57 10.55
CA ASP A 141 22.69 -6.07 11.60
C ASP A 141 22.02 -7.19 12.43
N ASN A 142 20.73 -7.07 12.68
CA ASN A 142 19.93 -8.08 13.38
C ASN A 142 19.37 -9.19 12.45
N LYS A 143 19.65 -9.17 11.14
CA LYS A 143 19.17 -10.14 10.14
C LYS A 143 17.64 -10.24 10.06
N ILE A 144 16.94 -9.13 10.33
CA ILE A 144 15.48 -9.05 10.33
C ILE A 144 14.95 -8.47 9.02
N GLY A 145 15.78 -7.72 8.31
CA GLY A 145 15.42 -7.08 7.05
C GLY A 145 16.64 -6.73 6.21
N THR A 146 16.40 -6.33 4.98
CA THR A 146 17.42 -5.89 4.03
C THR A 146 16.96 -4.64 3.30
N SER A 147 17.87 -3.75 2.97
CA SER A 147 17.58 -2.60 2.11
C SER A 147 17.24 -3.06 0.69
N LYS A 148 16.24 -2.42 0.08
CA LYS A 148 15.88 -2.67 -1.31
C LYS A 148 15.58 -1.36 -2.02
N THR A 149 16.26 -1.14 -3.14
CA THR A 149 15.96 -0.01 -4.02
C THR A 149 14.88 -0.43 -5.02
N THR A 150 13.79 0.31 -5.07
CA THR A 150 12.72 0.11 -6.06
C THR A 150 12.58 1.36 -6.92
N PHE A 151 12.41 1.16 -8.22
CA PHE A 151 12.22 2.25 -9.17
C PHE A 151 10.73 2.48 -9.44
N ARG A 152 10.26 3.71 -9.38
CA ARG A 152 8.89 4.10 -9.78
C ARG A 152 8.72 4.14 -11.30
N LEU A 153 9.40 3.29 -12.03
CA LEU A 153 9.25 3.19 -13.47
C LEU A 153 8.16 2.17 -13.77
N ARG A 154 7.12 2.58 -14.47
CA ARG A 154 6.16 1.64 -15.06
C ARG A 154 6.69 1.21 -16.41
N ASP A 155 6.55 -0.08 -16.71
CA ASP A 155 6.89 -0.61 -18.01
C ASP A 155 6.13 0.15 -19.11
N TRP A 156 6.80 0.39 -20.21
CA TRP A 156 6.20 0.98 -21.39
C TRP A 156 5.31 -0.07 -22.03
N LEU A 157 4.00 0.15 -21.92
CA LEU A 157 3.03 -0.70 -22.60
C LEU A 157 2.86 -0.21 -24.04
N ILE A 158 2.78 -1.15 -24.97
CA ILE A 158 2.50 -0.87 -26.41
C ILE A 158 1.17 -0.10 -26.56
N SER A 159 0.21 -0.37 -25.66
CA SER A 159 -1.09 0.29 -25.63
C SER A 159 -1.08 1.73 -25.09
N ARG A 160 0.08 2.24 -24.61
CA ARG A 160 0.16 3.67 -24.29
C ARG A 160 0.01 4.48 -25.58
N GLN A 161 -0.95 5.40 -25.59
CA GLN A 161 -1.27 6.34 -26.68
C GLN A 161 -0.14 7.36 -26.92
N ARG A 162 1.11 6.92 -26.97
CA ARG A 162 2.24 7.73 -27.39
C ARG A 162 2.75 7.18 -28.71
N TYR A 163 3.08 8.10 -29.58
CA TYR A 163 3.50 7.91 -30.95
C TYR A 163 4.73 7.00 -31.05
N TRP A 164 4.50 5.70 -31.26
CA TRP A 164 5.52 4.68 -31.58
C TRP A 164 5.20 3.97 -32.88
N GLY A 165 4.47 4.62 -33.78
CA GLY A 165 3.93 4.04 -35.00
C GLY A 165 2.40 4.02 -34.99
N CYS A 166 1.78 3.22 -35.84
CA CYS A 166 0.32 3.09 -35.88
C CYS A 166 -0.21 2.58 -34.54
N PRO A 167 -1.26 3.21 -33.97
CA PRO A 167 -1.98 2.63 -32.86
C PRO A 167 -2.52 1.25 -33.28
N ILE A 168 -2.43 0.26 -32.37
CA ILE A 168 -3.02 -1.05 -32.60
C ILE A 168 -4.55 -0.88 -32.56
N PRO A 169 -5.27 -1.08 -33.66
CA PRO A 169 -6.73 -0.97 -33.65
C PRO A 169 -7.33 -2.15 -32.91
N LEU A 170 -8.14 -1.84 -31.89
CA LEU A 170 -8.85 -2.81 -31.08
C LEU A 170 -10.34 -2.57 -31.22
N ILE A 171 -11.10 -3.65 -31.45
CA ILE A 171 -12.55 -3.65 -31.43
C ILE A 171 -13.02 -4.28 -30.13
N ASN A 172 -13.93 -3.60 -29.44
CA ASN A 172 -14.59 -4.17 -28.27
C ASN A 172 -15.89 -4.84 -28.72
N CYS A 173 -15.91 -6.17 -28.68
CA CYS A 173 -17.07 -6.96 -29.05
C CYS A 173 -17.79 -7.42 -27.76
N ASP A 174 -19.11 -7.22 -27.69
CA ASP A 174 -19.91 -7.59 -26.53
C ASP A 174 -19.97 -9.11 -26.27
N LYS A 175 -19.68 -9.93 -27.29
CA LYS A 175 -19.73 -11.40 -27.21
C LYS A 175 -18.36 -12.01 -26.87
N CYS A 176 -17.28 -11.55 -27.51
CA CYS A 176 -15.95 -12.17 -27.43
C CYS A 176 -14.89 -11.29 -26.75
N GLY A 177 -15.23 -10.07 -26.32
CA GLY A 177 -14.31 -9.16 -25.66
C GLY A 177 -13.47 -8.34 -26.63
N ILE A 178 -12.18 -8.10 -26.31
CA ILE A 178 -11.29 -7.26 -27.12
C ILE A 178 -10.67 -8.09 -28.24
N CYS A 179 -10.91 -7.69 -29.48
CA CYS A 179 -10.36 -8.31 -30.69
C CYS A 179 -9.36 -7.35 -31.37
N LEU A 180 -8.33 -7.92 -31.99
CA LEU A 180 -7.40 -7.18 -32.85
C LEU A 180 -7.98 -7.07 -34.26
N LEU A 181 -7.94 -5.89 -34.84
CA LEU A 181 -8.26 -5.69 -36.25
C LEU A 181 -7.02 -6.04 -37.10
N TYR A 182 -6.99 -7.22 -37.66
CA TYR A 182 -5.87 -7.69 -38.49
C TYR A 182 -5.95 -7.20 -39.93
N THR A 183 -7.15 -6.99 -40.45
CA THR A 183 -7.40 -6.52 -41.82
C THR A 183 -8.62 -5.61 -41.86
N SER A 184 -8.79 -4.87 -42.96
CA SER A 184 -10.00 -4.04 -43.18
C SER A 184 -11.29 -4.87 -43.29
N ASP A 185 -11.17 -6.16 -43.52
CA ASP A 185 -12.29 -7.12 -43.71
C ASP A 185 -12.60 -7.92 -42.44
N ALA A 186 -11.86 -7.68 -41.34
CA ALA A 186 -12.05 -8.44 -40.09
C ALA A 186 -13.42 -8.20 -39.41
N ALA A 187 -14.25 -7.32 -39.95
CA ALA A 187 -15.61 -7.11 -39.48
C ALA A 187 -16.55 -8.28 -39.88
N ASP A 188 -16.15 -9.11 -40.85
CA ASP A 188 -16.96 -10.24 -41.35
C ASP A 188 -16.68 -11.55 -40.59
N ASP A 189 -15.59 -11.61 -39.81
CA ASP A 189 -15.14 -12.79 -39.07
C ASP A 189 -15.48 -12.77 -37.56
N CYS A 190 -16.23 -11.78 -37.07
CA CYS A 190 -16.65 -11.66 -35.66
C CYS A 190 -18.14 -11.99 -35.46
#